data_3a8c6a2393dc38088e97e5325b2ecb59
#
_entry.id   3a8c6a2393dc38088e97e5325b2ecb59
#
_cell.length_a   1.000
_cell.length_b   1.000
_cell.length_c   1.000
_cell.angle_alpha   90.00
_cell.angle_beta   90.00
_cell.angle_gamma   90.00
#
_symmetry.space_group_name_H-M   'P 1'
#
loop_
_entity.id
_entity.type
_entity.pdbx_description
1 polymer ?
#
loop_
_entity_poly.entity_id
_entity_poly.type
_entity_poly.pdbx_seq_one_letter_code
_entity_poly.pdbx_strand_id
1 'polypeptide(L)'
;QTWIAGQRKTPVKIYGPKGVAKVVNGFNTAYEIDAGFRTAHHGEGIAPPEGAGGVGIPIAIPIKYPDASATSPLPVSQANLSLKAILVSHEPVEPAFGFRLDYKNRSVVISGDTKFDDNLLAASQNADLLIHEALDPEMILQMADVLEAKEQNHLAKVFRDIPDYHTTPEETARIAAKANVGELLMHHIVPPLPIDLLETLFLGQAQEIYDGKITVAKDGMILSLPAGTDIISHSSGL
;
A
#
# COMPACT_ATOMS: atom_id res chain seq x y z
N GLN A 1 18.99 9.08 -1.95
CA GLN A 1 19.02 10.56 -2.10
C GLN A 1 18.65 11.29 -0.81
N THR A 2 17.80 10.73 0.08
CA THR A 2 17.39 11.38 1.33
C THR A 2 18.56 11.71 2.27
N TRP A 3 19.64 10.94 2.24
CA TRP A 3 20.83 11.18 3.05
C TRP A 3 21.80 12.20 2.42
N ILE A 4 21.73 12.43 1.11
CA ILE A 4 22.51 13.48 0.45
C ILE A 4 21.80 14.84 0.60
N ALA A 5 20.62 14.98 -0.04
CA ALA A 5 19.87 16.24 -0.06
C ALA A 5 19.19 16.54 1.28
N GLY A 6 18.65 15.51 1.95
CA GLY A 6 17.96 15.64 3.24
C GLY A 6 18.86 15.62 4.47
N GLN A 7 20.17 15.46 4.30
CA GLN A 7 21.18 15.40 5.38
C GLN A 7 20.81 14.39 6.49
N ARG A 8 20.20 13.26 6.13
CA ARG A 8 19.80 12.23 7.08
C ARG A 8 21.03 11.64 7.79
N LYS A 9 21.09 11.75 9.11
CA LYS A 9 22.21 11.29 9.96
C LYS A 9 21.90 9.97 10.69
N THR A 10 20.76 9.36 10.47
CA THR A 10 20.37 8.10 11.08
C THR A 10 19.90 7.12 10.02
N PRO A 11 20.13 5.81 10.19
CA PRO A 11 19.59 4.80 9.29
C PRO A 11 18.06 4.85 9.24
N VAL A 12 17.47 4.62 8.06
CA VAL A 12 16.02 4.42 7.93
C VAL A 12 15.68 3.02 8.44
N LYS A 13 14.71 2.93 9.33
CA LYS A 13 14.16 1.63 9.75
C LYS A 13 13.16 1.16 8.70
N ILE A 14 13.34 -0.06 8.19
CA ILE A 14 12.49 -0.67 7.18
C ILE A 14 11.82 -1.89 7.80
N TYR A 15 10.52 -1.80 7.98
CA TYR A 15 9.71 -2.87 8.53
C TYR A 15 9.19 -3.76 7.40
N GLY A 16 9.19 -5.07 7.62
CA GLY A 16 8.70 -6.03 6.64
C GLY A 16 8.70 -7.45 7.19
N PRO A 17 8.17 -8.42 6.44
CA PRO A 17 8.10 -9.81 6.85
C PRO A 17 9.49 -10.47 6.94
N LYS A 18 9.50 -11.73 7.35
CA LYS A 18 10.69 -12.58 7.27
C LYS A 18 11.27 -12.51 5.86
N GLY A 19 12.54 -12.13 5.74
CA GLY A 19 13.19 -11.93 4.43
C GLY A 19 13.45 -10.46 4.10
N VAL A 20 12.83 -9.48 4.78
CA VAL A 20 13.10 -8.04 4.59
C VAL A 20 14.60 -7.73 4.69
N ALA A 21 15.33 -8.40 5.58
CA ALA A 21 16.77 -8.23 5.73
C ALA A 21 17.54 -8.58 4.44
N LYS A 22 17.13 -9.65 3.73
CA LYS A 22 17.77 -10.06 2.46
C LYS A 22 17.59 -8.97 1.40
N VAL A 23 16.38 -8.39 1.30
CA VAL A 23 16.07 -7.33 0.34
C VAL A 23 16.87 -6.06 0.66
N VAL A 24 16.80 -5.58 1.90
CA VAL A 24 17.49 -4.35 2.31
C VAL A 24 19.01 -4.47 2.19
N ASN A 25 19.58 -5.60 2.61
CA ASN A 25 21.01 -5.84 2.48
C ASN A 25 21.43 -5.97 1.01
N GLY A 26 20.59 -6.54 0.14
CA GLY A 26 20.83 -6.55 -1.30
C GLY A 26 20.92 -5.14 -1.88
N PHE A 27 20.05 -4.23 -1.50
CA PHE A 27 20.14 -2.82 -1.90
C PHE A 27 21.36 -2.12 -1.30
N ASN A 28 21.70 -2.38 -0.03
CA ASN A 28 22.91 -1.83 0.58
C ASN A 28 24.16 -2.24 -0.23
N THR A 29 24.26 -3.51 -0.62
CA THR A 29 25.35 -4.01 -1.45
C THR A 29 25.32 -3.41 -2.85
N ALA A 30 24.17 -3.29 -3.49
CA ALA A 30 24.04 -2.73 -4.84
C ALA A 30 24.50 -1.25 -4.91
N TYR A 31 24.28 -0.48 -3.84
CA TYR A 31 24.66 0.94 -3.77
C TYR A 31 26.02 1.19 -3.10
N GLU A 32 26.74 0.16 -2.68
CA GLU A 32 28.04 0.29 -2.00
C GLU A 32 29.08 1.02 -2.85
N ILE A 33 29.17 0.70 -4.14
CA ILE A 33 30.10 1.32 -5.08
C ILE A 33 29.77 2.80 -5.26
N ASP A 34 28.48 3.16 -5.47
CA ASP A 34 28.06 4.56 -5.60
C ASP A 34 28.34 5.36 -4.33
N ALA A 35 28.08 4.77 -3.16
CA ALA A 35 28.41 5.39 -1.88
C ALA A 35 29.92 5.61 -1.73
N GLY A 36 30.75 4.64 -2.16
CA GLY A 36 32.21 4.75 -2.16
C GLY A 36 32.73 5.90 -3.04
N PHE A 37 32.18 6.04 -4.24
CA PHE A 37 32.55 7.18 -5.13
C PHE A 37 32.17 8.53 -4.52
N ARG A 38 31.01 8.64 -3.88
CA ARG A 38 30.57 9.88 -3.22
C ARG A 38 31.47 10.22 -2.04
N THR A 39 31.83 9.23 -1.23
CA THR A 39 32.78 9.40 -0.12
C THR A 39 34.12 9.83 -0.62
N ALA A 40 34.65 9.20 -1.67
CA ALA A 40 35.93 9.57 -2.26
C ALA A 40 35.97 11.00 -2.82
N HIS A 41 34.82 11.49 -3.36
CA HIS A 41 34.73 12.84 -3.92
C HIS A 41 34.50 13.92 -2.86
N HIS A 42 33.64 13.65 -1.87
CA HIS A 42 33.19 14.66 -0.90
C HIS A 42 33.80 14.52 0.50
N GLY A 43 34.48 13.42 0.78
CA GLY A 43 35.06 13.11 2.09
C GLY A 43 34.15 12.29 2.99
N GLU A 44 34.74 11.60 3.96
CA GLU A 44 34.04 10.83 4.98
C GLU A 44 33.11 11.71 5.83
N GLY A 45 31.92 11.19 6.13
CA GLY A 45 30.90 11.89 6.91
C GLY A 45 30.17 13.01 6.19
N ILE A 46 30.47 13.27 4.91
CA ILE A 46 29.80 14.28 4.09
C ILE A 46 28.78 13.63 3.17
N ALA A 47 29.19 12.64 2.37
CA ALA A 47 28.30 11.93 1.45
C ALA A 47 28.69 10.44 1.32
N PRO A 48 28.09 9.52 2.10
CA PRO A 48 26.99 9.74 3.05
C PRO A 48 27.40 10.48 4.33
N PRO A 49 26.48 11.24 4.95
CA PRO A 49 26.72 11.82 6.27
C PRO A 49 27.02 10.73 7.30
N GLU A 50 27.87 11.07 8.28
CA GLU A 50 28.18 10.17 9.38
C GLU A 50 26.87 9.69 10.05
N GLY A 51 26.77 8.37 10.31
CA GLY A 51 25.59 7.75 10.92
C GLY A 51 24.42 7.48 9.98
N ALA A 52 24.48 7.88 8.71
CA ALA A 52 23.37 7.66 7.76
C ALA A 52 23.06 6.18 7.52
N GLY A 53 24.09 5.30 7.54
CA GLY A 53 23.95 3.84 7.49
C GLY A 53 23.23 3.32 6.25
N GLY A 54 23.84 3.29 5.09
CA GLY A 54 23.33 2.65 3.87
C GLY A 54 21.88 3.02 3.48
N VAL A 55 21.18 2.09 2.84
CA VAL A 55 19.76 2.23 2.45
C VAL A 55 18.85 2.22 3.67
N GLY A 56 19.10 1.32 4.62
CA GLY A 56 18.31 1.24 5.84
C GLY A 56 18.68 0.07 6.75
N ILE A 57 18.03 0.00 7.90
CA ILE A 57 18.09 -1.13 8.83
C ILE A 57 16.80 -1.94 8.67
N PRO A 58 16.88 -3.24 8.30
CA PRO A 58 15.72 -4.10 8.17
C PRO A 58 15.18 -4.52 9.54
N ILE A 59 13.87 -4.45 9.72
CA ILE A 59 13.17 -4.89 10.93
C ILE A 59 12.01 -5.79 10.49
N ALA A 60 12.06 -7.07 10.86
CA ALA A 60 10.97 -8.00 10.59
C ALA A 60 9.72 -7.63 11.40
N ILE A 61 8.54 -7.68 10.79
CA ILE A 61 7.27 -7.53 11.47
C ILE A 61 6.98 -8.80 12.26
N PRO A 62 6.82 -8.73 13.61
CA PRO A 62 6.69 -9.90 14.45
C PRO A 62 5.27 -10.48 14.45
N ILE A 63 4.69 -10.74 13.30
CA ILE A 63 3.39 -11.41 13.17
C ILE A 63 3.60 -12.92 13.17
N LYS A 64 2.93 -13.62 14.07
CA LYS A 64 2.90 -15.08 14.09
C LYS A 64 1.78 -15.57 13.18
N TYR A 65 2.14 -16.26 12.12
CA TYR A 65 1.22 -16.91 11.20
C TYR A 65 0.99 -18.36 11.59
N PRO A 66 -0.23 -18.94 11.56
CA PRO A 66 -1.55 -18.30 11.35
C PRO A 66 -2.17 -17.89 12.71
N ASP A 67 -2.14 -16.64 13.04
CA ASP A 67 -2.81 -16.14 14.25
C ASP A 67 -4.00 -15.27 13.82
N ALA A 68 -5.21 -15.67 14.23
CA ALA A 68 -6.46 -15.01 13.87
C ALA A 68 -6.59 -13.58 14.43
N SER A 69 -5.74 -13.18 15.37
CA SER A 69 -5.67 -11.79 15.85
C SER A 69 -4.79 -10.88 14.98
N ALA A 70 -4.32 -11.36 13.93
CA ALA A 70 -3.57 -10.90 12.76
C ALA A 70 -3.10 -9.43 12.68
N THR A 71 -3.01 -8.70 13.79
CA THR A 71 -2.43 -7.37 13.83
C THR A 71 -1.21 -7.32 14.72
N SER A 72 -0.16 -6.60 14.27
CA SER A 72 1.06 -6.40 15.04
C SER A 72 1.37 -4.91 15.17
N PRO A 73 1.51 -4.37 16.39
CA PRO A 73 1.92 -2.98 16.57
C PRO A 73 3.36 -2.79 16.07
N LEU A 74 3.59 -1.71 15.33
CA LEU A 74 4.91 -1.30 14.90
C LEU A 74 5.45 -0.19 15.81
N PRO A 75 6.73 -0.21 16.18
CA PRO A 75 7.31 0.80 17.04
C PRO A 75 7.50 2.10 16.27
N VAL A 76 6.65 3.09 16.56
CA VAL A 76 6.75 4.44 16.06
C VAL A 76 7.14 5.39 17.19
N SER A 77 8.05 6.33 16.92
CA SER A 77 8.58 7.24 17.92
C SER A 77 7.75 8.51 18.12
N GLN A 78 6.74 8.75 17.27
CA GLN A 78 5.90 9.94 17.34
C GLN A 78 4.79 9.77 18.39
N ALA A 79 4.66 10.72 19.29
CA ALA A 79 3.60 10.73 20.30
C ALA A 79 2.21 10.74 19.64
N ASN A 80 1.29 9.97 20.19
CA ASN A 80 -0.11 9.81 19.70
C ASN A 80 -0.24 9.20 18.29
N LEU A 81 0.82 8.62 17.74
CA LEU A 81 0.76 7.83 16.52
C LEU A 81 0.78 6.34 16.90
N SER A 82 -0.21 5.60 16.47
CA SER A 82 -0.23 4.13 16.49
C SER A 82 -0.16 3.63 15.06
N LEU A 83 0.69 2.67 14.79
CA LEU A 83 0.80 1.98 13.52
C LEU A 83 0.73 0.49 13.75
N LYS A 84 -0.17 -0.19 13.06
CA LYS A 84 -0.33 -1.65 13.14
C LYS A 84 -0.21 -2.25 11.74
N ALA A 85 0.53 -3.34 11.61
CA ALA A 85 0.47 -4.20 10.44
C ALA A 85 -0.70 -5.18 10.60
N ILE A 86 -1.41 -5.44 9.51
CA ILE A 86 -2.57 -6.34 9.42
C ILE A 86 -2.16 -7.47 8.49
N LEU A 87 -2.27 -8.72 8.93
CA LEU A 87 -2.05 -9.86 8.03
C LEU A 87 -3.23 -9.96 7.07
N VAL A 88 -2.94 -10.00 5.76
CA VAL A 88 -3.94 -10.09 4.69
C VAL A 88 -3.64 -11.26 3.76
N SER A 89 -4.61 -11.65 2.94
CA SER A 89 -4.55 -12.82 2.07
C SER A 89 -4.16 -12.43 0.65
N HIS A 90 -2.95 -12.82 0.20
CA HIS A 90 -2.45 -12.53 -1.15
C HIS A 90 -1.53 -13.66 -1.66
N GLU A 91 -1.99 -14.92 -1.54
CA GLU A 91 -1.19 -16.07 -1.96
C GLU A 91 -0.84 -16.01 -3.47
N PRO A 92 0.40 -16.39 -3.87
CA PRO A 92 1.42 -17.08 -3.07
C PRO A 92 2.35 -16.15 -2.28
N VAL A 93 2.08 -14.85 -2.19
CA VAL A 93 2.86 -13.91 -1.39
C VAL A 93 2.43 -14.04 0.07
N GLU A 94 3.23 -14.74 0.86
CA GLU A 94 2.98 -14.99 2.28
C GLU A 94 4.20 -14.70 3.16
N PRO A 95 4.04 -13.89 4.21
CA PRO A 95 2.88 -13.10 4.60
C PRO A 95 2.75 -11.80 3.78
N ALA A 96 1.51 -11.38 3.50
CA ALA A 96 1.17 -10.07 2.96
C ALA A 96 0.57 -9.16 4.06
N PHE A 97 0.73 -7.85 3.92
CA PHE A 97 0.33 -6.91 4.96
C PHE A 97 -0.43 -5.69 4.44
N GLY A 98 -1.55 -5.41 5.11
CA GLY A 98 -2.13 -4.08 5.19
C GLY A 98 -1.63 -3.33 6.43
N PHE A 99 -2.07 -2.07 6.60
CA PHE A 99 -1.65 -1.23 7.72
C PHE A 99 -2.82 -0.39 8.24
N ARG A 100 -2.89 -0.19 9.57
CA ARG A 100 -3.75 0.80 10.20
C ARG A 100 -2.91 1.83 10.93
N LEU A 101 -3.19 3.11 10.63
CA LEU A 101 -2.62 4.27 11.32
C LEU A 101 -3.71 4.95 12.14
N ASP A 102 -3.45 5.21 13.41
CA ASP A 102 -4.30 6.05 14.25
C ASP A 102 -3.46 7.21 14.79
N TYR A 103 -3.90 8.45 14.55
CA TYR A 103 -3.20 9.67 14.98
C TYR A 103 -4.19 10.77 15.35
N LYS A 104 -4.13 11.24 16.61
CA LYS A 104 -4.97 12.35 17.10
C LYS A 104 -6.47 12.18 16.75
N ASN A 105 -7.01 11.02 17.04
CA ASN A 105 -8.40 10.62 16.73
C ASN A 105 -8.76 10.58 15.24
N ARG A 106 -7.77 10.52 14.35
CA ARG A 106 -7.97 10.20 12.93
C ARG A 106 -7.38 8.84 12.64
N SER A 107 -8.00 8.10 11.73
CA SER A 107 -7.62 6.73 11.40
C SER A 107 -7.62 6.50 9.88
N VAL A 108 -6.56 5.86 9.41
CA VAL A 108 -6.40 5.46 8.02
C VAL A 108 -6.04 3.99 7.97
N VAL A 109 -6.72 3.23 7.13
CA VAL A 109 -6.37 1.83 6.82
C VAL A 109 -5.93 1.75 5.37
N ILE A 110 -4.86 1.01 5.11
CA ILE A 110 -4.32 0.72 3.79
C ILE A 110 -4.30 -0.80 3.62
N SER A 111 -4.95 -1.32 2.58
CA SER A 111 -5.10 -2.77 2.41
C SER A 111 -3.77 -3.49 2.10
N GLY A 112 -2.86 -2.87 1.32
CA GLY A 112 -1.92 -3.63 0.52
C GLY A 112 -2.67 -4.44 -0.54
N ASP A 113 -1.98 -5.27 -1.30
CA ASP A 113 -2.62 -6.17 -2.26
C ASP A 113 -3.22 -7.37 -1.50
N THR A 114 -4.50 -7.66 -1.73
CA THR A 114 -5.23 -8.68 -0.98
C THR A 114 -6.53 -9.10 -1.67
N LYS A 115 -6.96 -10.32 -1.42
CA LYS A 115 -8.37 -10.70 -1.62
C LYS A 115 -9.25 -10.07 -0.54
N PHE A 116 -10.59 -10.24 -0.65
CA PHE A 116 -11.48 -9.94 0.47
C PHE A 116 -10.96 -10.62 1.74
N ASP A 117 -10.68 -9.84 2.78
CA ASP A 117 -10.02 -10.33 3.98
C ASP A 117 -10.72 -9.87 5.26
N ASP A 118 -11.06 -10.85 6.14
CA ASP A 118 -11.78 -10.59 7.39
C ASP A 118 -10.90 -9.86 8.44
N ASN A 119 -9.57 -10.03 8.41
CA ASN A 119 -8.68 -9.29 9.30
C ASN A 119 -8.64 -7.80 8.91
N LEU A 120 -8.61 -7.53 7.59
CA LEU A 120 -8.68 -6.16 7.07
C LEU A 120 -10.03 -5.52 7.40
N LEU A 121 -11.14 -6.26 7.21
CA LEU A 121 -12.48 -5.81 7.61
C LEU A 121 -12.53 -5.47 9.10
N ALA A 122 -12.02 -6.35 9.96
CA ALA A 122 -11.98 -6.11 11.41
C ALA A 122 -11.10 -4.90 11.78
N ALA A 123 -9.94 -4.77 11.12
CA ALA A 123 -9.04 -3.64 11.35
C ALA A 123 -9.58 -2.31 10.81
N SER A 124 -10.51 -2.34 9.85
CA SER A 124 -11.13 -1.15 9.24
C SER A 124 -12.31 -0.60 10.02
N GLN A 125 -12.75 -1.27 11.10
CA GLN A 125 -13.90 -0.83 11.88
C GLN A 125 -13.78 0.65 12.30
N ASN A 126 -14.79 1.45 11.89
CA ASN A 126 -14.91 2.89 12.14
C ASN A 126 -13.66 3.70 11.73
N ALA A 127 -12.95 3.27 10.69
CA ALA A 127 -11.86 4.07 10.14
C ALA A 127 -12.41 5.30 9.41
N ASP A 128 -11.72 6.43 9.52
CA ASP A 128 -12.09 7.63 8.75
C ASP A 128 -11.88 7.41 7.25
N LEU A 129 -10.78 6.75 6.88
CA LEU A 129 -10.40 6.51 5.51
C LEU A 129 -9.91 5.06 5.34
N LEU A 130 -10.52 4.35 4.39
CA LEU A 130 -10.00 3.08 3.88
C LEU A 130 -9.40 3.30 2.49
N ILE A 131 -8.12 3.03 2.36
CA ILE A 131 -7.39 3.01 1.09
C ILE A 131 -7.23 1.55 0.70
N HIS A 132 -7.98 1.11 -0.32
CA HIS A 132 -8.03 -0.31 -0.70
C HIS A 132 -7.63 -0.49 -2.16
N GLU A 133 -6.89 -1.55 -2.46
CA GLU A 133 -6.64 -1.96 -3.83
C GLU A 133 -7.94 -2.42 -4.50
N ALA A 134 -8.03 -2.30 -5.82
CA ALA A 134 -9.20 -2.79 -6.54
C ALA A 134 -8.87 -3.25 -7.96
N LEU A 135 -9.42 -4.41 -8.33
CA LEU A 135 -9.30 -5.00 -9.66
C LEU A 135 -10.69 -5.32 -10.22
N ASP A 136 -10.95 -4.89 -11.46
CA ASP A 136 -12.13 -5.32 -12.21
C ASP A 136 -11.81 -6.58 -13.02
N PRO A 137 -12.34 -7.76 -12.59
CA PRO A 137 -12.03 -9.02 -13.26
C PRO A 137 -12.62 -9.10 -14.67
N GLU A 138 -13.74 -8.46 -14.95
CA GLU A 138 -14.34 -8.47 -16.29
C GLU A 138 -13.47 -7.71 -17.28
N MET A 139 -13.04 -6.52 -16.93
CA MET A 139 -12.14 -5.72 -17.76
C MET A 139 -10.83 -6.45 -18.03
N ILE A 140 -10.20 -7.03 -17.01
CA ILE A 140 -8.90 -7.69 -17.17
C ILE A 140 -9.01 -8.98 -18.01
N LEU A 141 -10.09 -9.74 -17.86
CA LEU A 141 -10.33 -10.95 -18.67
C LEU A 141 -10.61 -10.60 -20.14
N GLN A 142 -11.35 -9.53 -20.42
CA GLN A 142 -11.52 -9.03 -21.80
C GLN A 142 -10.18 -8.62 -22.42
N MET A 143 -9.31 -7.97 -21.65
CA MET A 143 -7.95 -7.66 -22.12
C MET A 143 -7.13 -8.94 -22.37
N ALA A 144 -7.27 -9.97 -21.56
CA ALA A 144 -6.62 -11.26 -21.77
C ALA A 144 -7.05 -11.90 -23.09
N ASP A 145 -8.37 -11.85 -23.41
CA ASP A 145 -8.90 -12.38 -24.68
C ASP A 145 -8.31 -11.64 -25.89
N VAL A 146 -8.19 -10.31 -25.83
CA VAL A 146 -7.56 -9.50 -26.87
C VAL A 146 -6.09 -9.84 -27.05
N LEU A 147 -5.37 -10.07 -25.95
CA LEU A 147 -3.95 -10.45 -25.98
C LEU A 147 -3.76 -11.85 -26.59
N GLU A 148 -4.62 -12.79 -26.24
CA GLU A 148 -4.59 -14.16 -26.80
C GLU A 148 -4.88 -14.14 -28.31
N ALA A 149 -5.87 -13.36 -28.76
CA ALA A 149 -6.15 -13.18 -30.17
C ALA A 149 -4.99 -12.54 -30.96
N LYS A 150 -4.07 -11.85 -30.27
CA LYS A 150 -2.81 -11.31 -30.82
C LYS A 150 -1.60 -12.21 -30.60
N GLU A 151 -1.81 -13.47 -30.24
CA GLU A 151 -0.77 -14.46 -29.95
C GLU A 151 0.18 -14.06 -28.78
N GLN A 152 -0.23 -13.10 -27.93
CA GLN A 152 0.51 -12.70 -26.73
C GLN A 152 0.14 -13.59 -25.51
N ASN A 153 0.24 -14.90 -25.69
CA ASN A 153 -0.25 -15.91 -24.75
C ASN A 153 0.36 -15.82 -23.35
N HIS A 154 1.63 -15.39 -23.25
CA HIS A 154 2.29 -15.20 -21.95
C HIS A 154 1.58 -14.12 -21.12
N LEU A 155 1.34 -12.98 -21.71
CA LEU A 155 0.69 -11.85 -21.01
C LEU A 155 -0.80 -12.14 -20.76
N ALA A 156 -1.49 -12.79 -21.71
CA ALA A 156 -2.87 -13.26 -21.54
C ALA A 156 -2.99 -14.20 -20.33
N LYS A 157 -2.03 -15.14 -20.17
CA LYS A 157 -2.00 -16.05 -19.00
C LYS A 157 -1.86 -15.26 -17.69
N VAL A 158 -0.96 -14.28 -17.63
CA VAL A 158 -0.80 -13.43 -16.44
C VAL A 158 -2.10 -12.71 -16.10
N PHE A 159 -2.77 -12.11 -17.09
CA PHE A 159 -4.04 -11.39 -16.88
C PHE A 159 -5.18 -12.29 -16.42
N ARG A 160 -5.18 -13.58 -16.80
CA ARG A 160 -6.16 -14.54 -16.31
C ARG A 160 -5.90 -15.00 -14.87
N ASP A 161 -4.65 -14.91 -14.40
CA ASP A 161 -4.28 -15.34 -13.06
C ASP A 161 -4.50 -14.22 -12.01
N ILE A 162 -4.35 -12.94 -12.41
CA ILE A 162 -4.42 -11.78 -11.50
C ILE A 162 -5.71 -11.73 -10.67
N PRO A 163 -6.93 -12.02 -11.18
CA PRO A 163 -8.15 -11.98 -10.38
C PRO A 163 -8.15 -12.90 -9.16
N ASP A 164 -7.35 -13.95 -9.15
CA ASP A 164 -7.35 -14.95 -8.08
C ASP A 164 -6.82 -14.43 -6.73
N TYR A 165 -6.12 -13.28 -6.73
CA TYR A 165 -5.44 -12.76 -5.54
C TYR A 165 -5.66 -11.25 -5.30
N HIS A 166 -6.64 -10.65 -5.96
CA HIS A 166 -7.07 -9.25 -5.76
C HIS A 166 -8.54 -9.12 -5.38
N THR A 167 -8.97 -7.94 -5.01
CA THR A 167 -10.32 -7.63 -4.53
C THR A 167 -11.08 -6.82 -5.59
N THR A 168 -12.36 -7.14 -5.80
CA THR A 168 -13.20 -6.37 -6.73
C THR A 168 -13.68 -5.05 -6.11
N PRO A 169 -14.07 -4.04 -6.93
CA PRO A 169 -14.65 -2.79 -6.43
C PRO A 169 -15.86 -3.01 -5.52
N GLU A 170 -16.74 -3.96 -5.85
CA GLU A 170 -17.89 -4.30 -5.01
C GLU A 170 -17.49 -4.94 -3.68
N GLU A 171 -16.43 -5.73 -3.66
CA GLU A 171 -15.93 -6.33 -2.42
C GLU A 171 -15.26 -5.28 -1.53
N THR A 172 -14.51 -4.33 -2.10
CA THR A 172 -13.97 -3.21 -1.33
C THR A 172 -15.09 -2.36 -0.72
N ALA A 173 -16.15 -2.10 -1.49
CA ALA A 173 -17.35 -1.41 -1.02
C ALA A 173 -18.06 -2.16 0.12
N ARG A 174 -18.14 -3.52 0.03
CA ARG A 174 -18.67 -4.34 1.13
C ARG A 174 -17.83 -4.25 2.41
N ILE A 175 -16.50 -4.20 2.29
CA ILE A 175 -15.62 -4.00 3.44
C ILE A 175 -15.91 -2.62 4.05
N ALA A 176 -15.93 -1.57 3.23
CA ALA A 176 -16.20 -0.20 3.69
C ALA A 176 -17.57 -0.07 4.39
N ALA A 177 -18.62 -0.64 3.82
CA ALA A 177 -19.96 -0.64 4.39
C ALA A 177 -20.03 -1.41 5.72
N LYS A 178 -19.52 -2.65 5.76
CA LYS A 178 -19.52 -3.48 6.98
C LYS A 178 -18.65 -2.92 8.09
N ALA A 179 -17.56 -2.24 7.75
CA ALA A 179 -16.67 -1.62 8.70
C ALA A 179 -17.10 -0.21 9.13
N ASN A 180 -18.19 0.35 8.59
CA ASN A 180 -18.65 1.70 8.86
C ASN A 180 -17.52 2.73 8.63
N VAL A 181 -16.85 2.66 7.50
CA VAL A 181 -15.75 3.55 7.12
C VAL A 181 -16.31 4.93 6.72
N GLY A 182 -15.58 6.00 6.99
CA GLY A 182 -16.00 7.36 6.62
C GLY A 182 -15.87 7.66 5.12
N GLU A 183 -14.77 7.22 4.49
CA GLU A 183 -14.53 7.35 3.05
C GLU A 183 -13.74 6.15 2.53
N LEU A 184 -14.07 5.66 1.32
CA LEU A 184 -13.34 4.64 0.59
C LEU A 184 -12.55 5.28 -0.56
N LEU A 185 -11.23 5.09 -0.56
CA LEU A 185 -10.34 5.43 -1.67
C LEU A 185 -9.82 4.15 -2.31
N MET A 186 -10.13 3.92 -3.57
CA MET A 186 -9.59 2.81 -4.32
C MET A 186 -8.27 3.20 -4.98
N HIS A 187 -7.20 2.46 -4.74
CA HIS A 187 -5.87 2.63 -5.34
C HIS A 187 -5.40 1.33 -5.97
N HIS A 188 -4.18 1.29 -6.55
CA HIS A 188 -3.69 0.09 -7.25
C HIS A 188 -4.75 -0.46 -8.22
N ILE A 189 -5.27 0.44 -9.06
CA ILE A 189 -6.39 0.16 -9.96
C ILE A 189 -5.95 -0.75 -11.09
N VAL A 190 -6.64 -1.88 -11.27
CA VAL A 190 -6.35 -2.86 -12.33
C VAL A 190 -7.63 -3.20 -13.08
N PRO A 191 -7.65 -3.02 -14.43
CA PRO A 191 -6.61 -2.38 -15.24
C PRO A 191 -6.54 -0.86 -15.04
N PRO A 192 -5.43 -0.20 -15.47
CA PRO A 192 -5.37 1.26 -15.47
C PRO A 192 -6.51 1.88 -16.29
N LEU A 193 -7.11 2.95 -15.77
CA LEU A 193 -8.22 3.65 -16.38
C LEU A 193 -7.71 4.90 -17.11
N PRO A 194 -7.50 4.87 -18.43
CA PRO A 194 -6.90 5.97 -19.18
C PRO A 194 -7.82 7.18 -19.35
N ILE A 195 -9.12 7.03 -19.10
CA ILE A 195 -10.13 8.10 -19.19
C ILE A 195 -11.15 7.97 -18.08
N ASP A 196 -11.63 9.10 -17.57
CA ASP A 196 -12.58 9.16 -16.44
C ASP A 196 -13.91 8.41 -16.69
N LEU A 197 -14.33 8.31 -17.95
CA LEU A 197 -15.55 7.57 -18.30
C LEU A 197 -15.50 6.10 -17.86
N LEU A 198 -14.34 5.50 -17.84
CA LEU A 198 -14.15 4.11 -17.39
C LEU A 198 -14.27 3.94 -15.89
N GLU A 199 -14.17 4.99 -15.08
CA GLU A 199 -14.34 4.90 -13.64
C GLU A 199 -15.75 4.39 -13.25
N THR A 200 -16.78 4.87 -13.97
CA THR A 200 -18.16 4.41 -13.72
C THR A 200 -18.32 2.92 -14.01
N LEU A 201 -17.72 2.45 -15.10
CA LEU A 201 -17.75 1.04 -15.47
C LEU A 201 -16.98 0.19 -14.46
N PHE A 202 -15.77 0.65 -14.09
CA PHE A 202 -14.90 -0.01 -13.11
C PHE A 202 -15.56 -0.14 -11.73
N LEU A 203 -16.28 0.88 -11.28
CA LEU A 203 -16.95 0.88 -9.98
C LEU A 203 -18.13 -0.11 -9.91
N GLY A 204 -18.71 -0.50 -11.04
CA GLY A 204 -19.84 -1.42 -11.09
C GLY A 204 -20.96 -1.01 -10.13
N GLN A 205 -21.31 -1.89 -9.21
CA GLN A 205 -22.33 -1.65 -8.18
C GLN A 205 -21.77 -1.15 -6.84
N ALA A 206 -20.48 -0.80 -6.77
CA ALA A 206 -19.84 -0.41 -5.52
C ALA A 206 -20.58 0.73 -4.80
N GLN A 207 -21.08 1.74 -5.54
CA GLN A 207 -21.82 2.88 -4.96
C GLN A 207 -23.22 2.49 -4.44
N GLU A 208 -23.81 1.40 -4.93
CA GLU A 208 -25.08 0.86 -4.40
C GLU A 208 -24.86 0.07 -3.10
N ILE A 209 -23.64 -0.45 -2.90
CA ILE A 209 -23.26 -1.27 -1.73
C ILE A 209 -22.80 -0.40 -0.56
N TYR A 210 -22.13 0.71 -0.84
CA TYR A 210 -21.59 1.59 0.19
C TYR A 210 -22.09 3.03 -0.02
N ASP A 211 -22.88 3.52 0.94
CA ASP A 211 -23.51 4.86 0.89
C ASP A 211 -22.53 6.03 1.09
N GLY A 212 -21.33 5.74 1.58
CA GLY A 212 -20.28 6.74 1.77
C GLY A 212 -19.62 7.16 0.46
N LYS A 213 -18.70 8.12 0.56
CA LYS A 213 -17.97 8.60 -0.60
C LYS A 213 -16.96 7.55 -1.06
N ILE A 214 -17.03 7.20 -2.35
CA ILE A 214 -16.01 6.39 -3.05
C ILE A 214 -15.20 7.30 -3.97
N THR A 215 -13.88 7.18 -3.94
CA THR A 215 -12.96 7.90 -4.81
C THR A 215 -12.02 6.91 -5.48
N VAL A 216 -11.87 6.98 -6.79
CA VAL A 216 -10.80 6.30 -7.53
C VAL A 216 -9.57 7.19 -7.49
N ALA A 217 -8.47 6.70 -6.93
CA ALA A 217 -7.25 7.47 -6.73
C ALA A 217 -6.55 7.78 -8.06
N LYS A 218 -5.91 8.94 -8.12
CA LYS A 218 -5.02 9.37 -9.21
C LYS A 218 -3.65 9.72 -8.63
N ASP A 219 -2.61 9.53 -9.42
CA ASP A 219 -1.25 9.88 -9.02
C ASP A 219 -1.15 11.37 -8.66
N GLY A 220 -0.45 11.67 -7.56
CA GLY A 220 -0.34 13.01 -7.04
C GLY A 220 -1.53 13.52 -6.22
N MET A 221 -2.58 12.70 -6.00
CA MET A 221 -3.68 13.07 -5.11
C MET A 221 -3.19 13.17 -3.67
N ILE A 222 -3.62 14.23 -2.98
CA ILE A 222 -3.32 14.47 -1.56
C ILE A 222 -4.63 14.48 -0.79
N LEU A 223 -4.73 13.63 0.24
CA LEU A 223 -5.84 13.64 1.19
C LEU A 223 -5.36 14.23 2.52
N SER A 224 -6.12 15.16 3.06
CA SER A 224 -5.85 15.77 4.36
C SER A 224 -6.98 15.45 5.35
N LEU A 225 -6.61 14.92 6.51
CA LEU A 225 -7.51 14.55 7.61
C LEU A 225 -7.14 15.38 8.85
N PRO A 226 -7.58 16.66 8.97
CA PRO A 226 -7.20 17.50 10.07
C PRO A 226 -7.65 16.94 11.42
N ALA A 227 -6.76 16.92 12.41
CA ALA A 227 -7.08 16.47 13.75
C ALA A 227 -8.19 17.31 14.39
N GLY A 228 -9.11 16.67 15.14
CA GLY A 228 -10.23 17.35 15.80
C GLY A 228 -11.38 17.72 14.88
N THR A 229 -11.41 17.23 13.66
CA THR A 229 -12.51 17.37 12.70
C THR A 229 -12.83 16.02 12.05
N ASP A 230 -13.99 15.91 11.42
CA ASP A 230 -14.38 14.74 10.60
C ASP A 230 -14.13 14.99 9.10
N ILE A 231 -13.49 16.12 8.76
CA ILE A 231 -13.27 16.54 7.38
C ILE A 231 -12.18 15.66 6.74
N ILE A 232 -12.44 15.23 5.52
CA ILE A 232 -11.44 14.67 4.59
C ILE A 232 -11.47 15.57 3.35
N SER A 233 -10.36 16.25 3.08
CA SER A 233 -10.23 17.12 1.91
C SER A 233 -9.28 16.55 0.88
N HIS A 234 -9.62 16.74 -0.38
CA HIS A 234 -8.85 16.24 -1.54
C HIS A 234 -8.23 17.42 -2.26
N SER A 235 -6.98 17.26 -2.68
CA SER A 235 -6.27 18.22 -3.54
C SER A 235 -5.32 17.47 -4.47
N SER A 236 -4.86 18.14 -5.52
CA SER A 236 -3.80 17.62 -6.39
C SER A 236 -2.47 18.24 -6.00
N GLY A 237 -1.42 17.44 -5.95
CA GLY A 237 -0.03 17.87 -5.74
C GLY A 237 0.76 18.02 -7.05
N LEU A 238 0.12 17.80 -8.22
CA LEU A 238 0.72 17.91 -9.56
C LEU A 238 0.05 19.01 -10.36
#